data_80662107851cf249d0b3b5c703088a86
#
_entry.id   80662107851cf249d0b3b5c703088a86
#
_cell.length_a   1.000
_cell.length_b   1.000
_cell.length_c   1.000
_cell.angle_alpha   90.00
_cell.angle_beta   90.00
_cell.angle_gamma   90.00
#
_symmetry.space_group_name_H-M   'P 1'
#
loop_
_entity.id
_entity.type
_entity.pdbx_description
1 polymer ?
#
loop_
_entity_poly.entity_id
_entity_poly.type
_entity_poly.pdbx_seq_one_letter_code
_entity_poly.pdbx_strand_id
1 'polypeptide(L)' 'MNNKPEWKWPGGKRIAVVFNVCLEAWSDGKAPGISPMGNPLPHGVLDTMAISWASYGVTTGIYRILEAFERQGAKSSVM' A
#
# COMPACT_ATOMS: atom_id res chain seq x y z
N MET A 1 -1.16 3.39 43.22
CA MET A 1 -2.17 2.50 42.68
C MET A 1 -2.82 3.13 41.47
N ASN A 2 -3.02 2.34 40.44
CA ASN A 2 -3.52 2.84 39.17
C ASN A 2 -5.06 2.78 39.15
N ASN A 3 -5.71 3.94 39.10
CA ASN A 3 -7.17 4.04 39.09
C ASN A 3 -7.74 4.18 37.70
N LYS A 4 -6.92 3.99 36.65
CA LYS A 4 -7.41 4.09 35.31
C LYS A 4 -8.34 2.91 34.99
N PRO A 5 -9.49 3.14 34.31
CA PRO A 5 -10.32 2.03 33.91
C PRO A 5 -9.53 1.13 32.95
N GLU A 6 -9.71 -0.15 33.11
CA GLU A 6 -9.07 -1.11 32.21
C GLU A 6 -9.74 -1.01 30.85
N TRP A 7 -8.93 -0.71 29.84
CA TRP A 7 -9.43 -0.60 28.49
C TRP A 7 -9.49 -1.98 27.83
N LYS A 8 -10.60 -2.28 27.19
CA LYS A 8 -10.80 -3.58 26.52
C LYS A 8 -11.36 -3.38 25.13
N TRP A 9 -10.96 -4.27 24.25
CA TRP A 9 -11.55 -4.31 22.92
C TRP A 9 -13.00 -4.81 22.97
N PRO A 10 -13.87 -4.31 22.08
CA PRO A 10 -15.25 -4.80 22.01
C PRO A 10 -15.30 -6.31 21.76
N GLY A 11 -16.34 -6.97 22.29
CA GLY A 11 -16.58 -8.39 22.05
C GLY A 11 -15.59 -9.34 22.71
N GLY A 12 -14.86 -8.88 23.73
CA GLY A 12 -13.88 -9.73 24.41
C GLY A 12 -12.62 -9.98 23.61
N LYS A 13 -12.39 -9.26 22.54
CA LYS A 13 -11.20 -9.42 21.70
C LYS A 13 -9.97 -8.90 22.41
N ARG A 14 -8.83 -9.52 22.14
CA ARG A 14 -7.55 -9.13 22.74
C ARG A 14 -6.71 -8.24 21.83
N ILE A 15 -6.89 -8.37 20.52
CA ILE A 15 -6.06 -7.70 19.53
C ILE A 15 -6.96 -7.15 18.45
N ALA A 16 -6.65 -5.96 17.96
CA ALA A 16 -7.23 -5.43 16.73
C ALA A 16 -6.16 -5.40 15.64
N VAL A 17 -6.50 -5.88 14.47
CA VAL A 17 -5.62 -5.86 13.31
C VAL A 17 -6.24 -4.96 12.27
N VAL A 18 -5.47 -4.01 11.78
CA VAL A 18 -5.90 -3.06 10.77
C VAL A 18 -5.03 -3.24 9.54
N PHE A 19 -5.67 -3.42 8.39
CA PHE A 19 -4.97 -3.48 7.12
C PHE A 19 -5.18 -2.17 6.38
N ASN A 20 -4.09 -1.52 6.03
CA ASN A 20 -4.12 -0.33 5.19
C ASN A 20 -3.41 -0.63 3.89
N VAL A 21 -4.08 -0.35 2.78
CA VAL A 21 -3.49 -0.47 1.45
C VAL A 21 -3.23 0.93 0.94
N CYS A 22 -1.96 1.26 0.71
CA CYS A 22 -1.58 2.55 0.15
C CYS A 22 -1.61 2.44 -1.36
N LEU A 23 -2.63 3.04 -1.97
CA LEU A 23 -2.77 3.07 -3.42
C LEU A 23 -2.24 4.41 -3.91
N GLU A 24 -1.10 4.36 -4.57
CA GLU A 24 -0.41 5.56 -5.03
C GLU A 24 -0.24 5.52 -6.54
N ALA A 25 -0.41 6.67 -7.16
CA ALA A 25 -0.25 6.82 -8.59
C ALA A 25 0.37 8.19 -8.89
N TRP A 26 1.13 8.22 -9.97
CA TRP A 26 1.77 9.44 -10.45
C TRP A 26 1.55 9.57 -11.94
N SER A 27 1.52 10.81 -12.43
CA SER A 27 1.58 11.05 -13.87
C SER A 27 2.90 10.52 -14.41
N ASP A 28 2.92 10.14 -15.66
CA ASP A 28 4.12 9.64 -16.31
C ASP A 28 5.27 10.65 -16.18
N GLY A 29 6.42 10.15 -15.77
CA GLY A 29 7.60 10.97 -15.53
C GLY A 29 7.60 11.75 -14.22
N LYS A 30 6.57 11.63 -13.41
CA LYS A 30 6.45 12.33 -12.11
C LYS A 30 6.64 11.43 -10.91
N ALA A 31 6.74 10.12 -11.10
CA ALA A 31 7.01 9.20 -10.00
C ALA A 31 8.36 9.53 -9.37
N PRO A 32 8.48 9.38 -8.03
CA PRO A 32 9.79 9.50 -7.38
C PRO A 32 10.77 8.54 -8.03
N GLY A 33 12.03 8.93 -8.15
CA GLY A 33 13.06 8.14 -8.81
C GLY A 33 13.47 6.89 -8.03
N ILE A 34 12.51 6.13 -7.57
CA ILE A 34 12.72 4.91 -6.78
C ILE A 34 12.34 3.72 -7.64
N SER A 35 13.12 3.45 -8.66
CA SER A 35 12.95 2.19 -9.38
C SER A 35 13.66 1.07 -8.61
N PRO A 36 13.26 -0.19 -8.83
CA PRO A 36 13.97 -1.31 -8.20
C PRO A 36 15.45 -1.37 -8.52
N MET A 37 15.85 -0.75 -9.62
CA MET A 37 17.26 -0.72 -10.03
C MET A 37 18.06 0.37 -9.33
N GLY A 38 17.40 1.37 -8.74
CA GLY A 38 18.04 2.38 -7.91
C GLY A 38 18.96 3.36 -8.64
N ASN A 39 19.07 3.28 -9.96
CA ASN A 39 19.99 4.09 -10.73
C ASN A 39 19.23 5.13 -11.54
N PRO A 40 19.39 6.42 -11.24
CA PRO A 40 18.77 7.45 -12.05
C PRO A 40 19.40 7.46 -13.45
N LEU A 41 18.55 7.61 -14.46
CA LEU A 41 19.00 7.74 -15.82
C LEU A 41 19.44 9.20 -16.12
N PRO A 42 20.26 9.40 -17.14
CA PRO A 42 20.62 10.76 -17.54
C PRO A 42 19.40 11.62 -17.84
N HIS A 43 19.54 12.92 -17.63
CA HIS A 43 18.48 13.86 -17.92
C HIS A 43 18.02 13.76 -19.38
N GLY A 44 16.73 13.76 -19.60
CA GLY A 44 16.14 13.64 -20.95
C GLY A 44 15.91 12.22 -21.42
N VAL A 45 16.35 11.21 -20.67
CA VAL A 45 16.10 9.80 -21.02
C VAL A 45 14.83 9.33 -20.30
N LEU A 46 13.92 8.74 -21.06
CA LEU A 46 12.68 8.20 -20.51
C LEU A 46 12.97 6.91 -19.75
N ASP A 47 12.61 6.90 -18.47
CA ASP A 47 12.76 5.71 -17.63
C ASP A 47 11.49 4.86 -17.70
N THR A 48 11.47 3.95 -18.66
CA THR A 48 10.31 3.09 -18.88
C THR A 48 10.11 2.09 -17.73
N MET A 49 11.19 1.70 -17.07
CA MET A 49 11.08 0.80 -15.92
C MET A 49 10.42 1.50 -14.73
N ALA A 50 10.82 2.73 -14.44
CA ALA A 50 10.21 3.49 -13.34
C ALA A 50 8.72 3.76 -13.60
N ILE A 51 8.36 4.09 -14.85
CA ILE A 51 6.96 4.29 -15.23
C ILE A 51 6.16 3.01 -15.04
N SER A 52 6.67 1.90 -15.54
CA SER A 52 6.01 0.61 -15.43
C SER A 52 5.88 0.17 -13.97
N TRP A 53 6.95 0.31 -13.20
CA TRP A 53 6.95 -0.06 -11.78
C TRP A 53 5.97 0.79 -10.99
N ALA A 54 5.92 2.09 -11.25
CA ALA A 54 5.03 3.00 -10.54
C ALA A 54 3.56 2.77 -10.89
N SER A 55 3.26 2.26 -12.09
CA SER A 55 1.88 2.02 -12.52
C SER A 55 1.34 0.64 -12.17
N TYR A 56 2.19 -0.31 -11.79
CA TYR A 56 1.76 -1.68 -11.49
C TYR A 56 0.68 -1.72 -10.42
N GLY A 57 0.84 -0.94 -9.35
CA GLY A 57 -0.08 -0.96 -8.22
C GLY A 57 -1.51 -0.63 -8.62
N VAL A 58 -1.69 0.39 -9.45
CA VAL A 58 -3.04 0.85 -9.84
C VAL A 58 -3.62 0.06 -11.02
N THR A 59 -2.80 -0.63 -11.79
CA THR A 59 -3.27 -1.39 -12.96
C THR A 59 -3.47 -2.87 -12.67
N THR A 60 -2.66 -3.45 -11.80
CA THR A 60 -2.67 -4.89 -11.55
C THR A 60 -2.65 -5.21 -10.06
N GLY A 61 -1.72 -4.61 -9.32
CA GLY A 61 -1.47 -4.98 -7.93
C GLY A 61 -2.68 -4.81 -7.03
N ILE A 62 -3.42 -3.71 -7.18
CA ILE A 62 -4.60 -3.45 -6.34
C ILE A 62 -5.65 -4.54 -6.50
N TYR A 63 -5.88 -5.03 -7.71
CA TYR A 63 -6.88 -6.08 -7.94
C TYR A 63 -6.47 -7.40 -7.30
N ARG A 64 -5.19 -7.71 -7.33
CA ARG A 64 -4.66 -8.91 -6.68
C ARG A 64 -4.79 -8.85 -5.17
N ILE A 65 -4.54 -7.68 -4.59
CA ILE A 65 -4.68 -7.48 -3.14
C ILE A 65 -6.14 -7.57 -2.73
N LEU A 66 -7.04 -6.92 -3.45
CA LEU A 66 -8.47 -6.96 -3.15
C LEU A 66 -9.02 -8.39 -3.24
N GLU A 67 -8.59 -9.13 -4.25
CA GLU A 67 -8.98 -10.54 -4.38
C GLU A 67 -8.50 -11.38 -3.20
N ALA A 68 -7.28 -11.15 -2.73
CA ALA A 68 -6.73 -11.84 -1.58
C ALA A 68 -7.54 -11.54 -0.31
N PHE A 69 -7.90 -10.28 -0.09
CA PHE A 69 -8.75 -9.92 1.05
C PHE A 69 -10.13 -10.56 0.96
N GLU A 70 -10.72 -10.58 -0.23
CA GLU A 70 -12.01 -11.22 -0.43
C GLU A 70 -11.96 -12.71 -0.11
N ARG A 71 -10.94 -13.41 -0.60
CA ARG A 71 -10.77 -14.84 -0.32
C ARG A 71 -10.61 -15.15 1.17
N GLN A 72 -9.94 -14.27 1.90
CA GLN A 72 -9.70 -14.47 3.33
C GLN A 72 -10.80 -13.87 4.20
N GLY A 73 -11.80 -13.24 3.62
CA GLY A 73 -12.86 -12.59 4.38
C GLY A 73 -12.38 -11.41 5.21
N ALA A 74 -11.25 -10.81 4.86
CA ALA A 74 -10.69 -9.68 5.57
C ALA A 74 -11.10 -8.36 4.92
N LYS A 75 -11.10 -7.30 5.71
CA LYS A 75 -11.41 -5.96 5.23
C LYS A 75 -10.18 -5.07 5.37
N SER A 76 -10.07 -4.10 4.48
CA SER A 76 -8.97 -3.15 4.52
C SER A 76 -9.47 -1.74 4.26
N SER A 77 -8.67 -0.77 4.64
CA SER A 77 -8.82 0.61 4.19
C SER A 77 -7.88 0.81 3.00
N VAL A 78 -8.35 1.57 2.02
CA VAL A 78 -7.52 1.94 0.86
C VAL A 78 -7.33 3.44 0.91
N MET A 79 -6.10 3.86 0.88
CA MET A 79 -5.74 5.28 0.98
C MET A 79 -5.09 5.77 -0.31
#